data_30dd554932b16a36b66d8d8d3f94fd4e
#
_entry.id   30dd554932b16a36b66d8d8d3f94fd4e
#
_cell.length_a   1.000
_cell.length_b   1.000
_cell.length_c   1.000
_cell.angle_alpha   90.00
_cell.angle_beta   90.00
_cell.angle_gamma   90.00
#
_symmetry.space_group_name_H-M   'P 1'
#
loop_
_entity.id
_entity.type
_entity.pdbx_description
1 polymer ?
#
loop_
_entity_poly.entity_id
_entity_poly.type
_entity_poly.pdbx_seq_one_letter_code
_entity_poly.pdbx_strand_id
1 'polypeptide(L)'
;MNAWRLDTQEQTVIISSNGGIPFIAYWDVKLTSKEDLAQLLDSFPQDFSGGVMDKAEYINFCPTSGDGFLGQPGIILHDENGIDILPNFKFIDAKKEGGMVFESRDEYNGLSIFHKISIHGEVFKFQTTLQSKKPINVGGLSAP
;
A
#
# COMPACT_ATOMS: atom_id res chain seq x y z
N MET A 1 -7.23 -7.32 -10.51
CA MET A 1 -6.76 -6.24 -9.58
C MET A 1 -7.77 -5.11 -9.58
N ASN A 2 -7.95 -4.44 -8.43
CA ASN A 2 -8.75 -3.21 -8.36
C ASN A 2 -7.85 -2.02 -8.67
N ALA A 3 -8.38 -1.00 -9.36
CA ALA A 3 -7.66 0.22 -9.66
C ALA A 3 -8.42 1.46 -9.20
N TRP A 4 -7.71 2.40 -8.61
CA TRP A 4 -8.24 3.71 -8.19
C TRP A 4 -7.38 4.80 -8.80
N ARG A 5 -8.04 5.71 -9.51
CA ARG A 5 -7.39 6.83 -10.18
C ARG A 5 -7.61 8.12 -9.41
N LEU A 6 -6.56 8.87 -9.20
CA LEU A 6 -6.53 10.20 -8.61
C LEU A 6 -5.83 11.15 -9.57
N ASP A 7 -6.48 12.23 -9.94
CA ASP A 7 -5.96 13.22 -10.88
C ASP A 7 -5.83 14.59 -10.23
N THR A 8 -4.73 15.28 -10.52
CA THR A 8 -4.58 16.72 -10.42
C THR A 8 -4.79 17.37 -11.79
N GLN A 9 -4.38 18.61 -12.00
CA GLN A 9 -4.41 19.23 -13.33
C GLN A 9 -3.34 18.64 -14.26
N GLU A 10 -2.17 18.31 -13.73
CA GLU A 10 -0.99 17.90 -14.51
C GLU A 10 -0.56 16.45 -14.26
N GLN A 11 -1.03 15.80 -13.19
CA GLN A 11 -0.57 14.47 -12.79
C GLN A 11 -1.72 13.49 -12.63
N THR A 12 -1.41 12.21 -12.82
CA THR A 12 -2.26 11.07 -12.47
C THR A 12 -1.50 10.13 -11.52
N VAL A 13 -2.17 9.70 -10.46
CA VAL A 13 -1.74 8.58 -9.63
C VAL A 13 -2.75 7.45 -9.77
N ILE A 14 -2.27 6.26 -10.10
CA ILE A 14 -3.07 5.03 -10.12
C ILE A 14 -2.59 4.14 -8.99
N ILE A 15 -3.53 3.74 -8.15
CA ILE A 15 -3.31 2.85 -7.02
C ILE A 15 -3.98 1.53 -7.35
N SER A 16 -3.35 0.44 -6.98
CA SER A 16 -3.89 -0.90 -7.16
C SER A 16 -3.67 -1.75 -5.90
N SER A 17 -4.38 -2.85 -5.80
CA SER A 17 -4.17 -3.88 -4.78
C SER A 17 -4.30 -5.27 -5.39
N ASN A 18 -3.38 -6.14 -5.03
CA ASN A 18 -3.38 -7.58 -5.32
C ASN A 18 -3.97 -8.42 -4.18
N GLY A 19 -4.67 -7.78 -3.24
CA GLY A 19 -5.26 -8.40 -2.05
C GLY A 19 -4.49 -8.13 -0.75
N GLY A 20 -3.31 -7.52 -0.82
CA GLY A 20 -2.55 -6.98 0.31
C GLY A 20 -2.70 -5.47 0.45
N ILE A 21 -1.75 -4.82 1.13
CA ILE A 21 -1.65 -3.36 1.20
C ILE A 21 -1.55 -2.80 -0.23
N PRO A 22 -2.29 -1.72 -0.57
CA PRO A 22 -2.21 -1.11 -1.89
C PRO A 22 -0.82 -0.60 -2.25
N PHE A 23 -0.58 -0.45 -3.55
CA PHE A 23 0.67 0.06 -4.12
C PHE A 23 0.38 1.09 -5.23
N ILE A 24 1.38 1.93 -5.53
CA ILE A 24 1.32 2.87 -6.65
C ILE A 24 1.70 2.11 -7.92
N ALA A 25 0.72 1.99 -8.83
CA ALA A 25 0.92 1.38 -10.13
C ALA A 25 1.42 2.40 -11.18
N TYR A 26 1.05 3.65 -11.04
CA TYR A 26 1.48 4.74 -11.92
C TYR A 26 1.49 6.06 -11.14
N TRP A 27 2.50 6.86 -11.35
CA TRP A 27 2.57 8.25 -10.88
C TRP A 27 3.46 9.04 -11.83
N ASP A 28 2.84 9.82 -12.70
CA ASP A 28 3.52 10.67 -13.65
C ASP A 28 2.52 11.67 -14.27
N VAL A 29 2.84 12.21 -15.43
CA VAL A 29 1.99 13.14 -16.19
C VAL A 29 0.56 12.64 -16.32
N LYS A 30 -0.37 13.57 -16.41
CA LYS A 30 -1.79 13.27 -16.47
C LYS A 30 -2.14 12.37 -17.66
N LEU A 31 -2.73 11.23 -17.36
CA LEU A 31 -3.26 10.30 -18.34
C LEU A 31 -4.56 10.81 -18.95
N THR A 32 -4.82 10.46 -20.19
CA THR A 32 -6.09 10.77 -20.84
C THR A 32 -7.25 10.05 -20.12
N SER A 33 -8.48 10.56 -20.27
CA SER A 33 -9.65 9.91 -19.65
C SER A 33 -10.02 8.59 -20.31
N LYS A 34 -9.42 8.25 -21.46
CA LYS A 34 -9.70 7.05 -22.26
C LYS A 34 -8.67 5.93 -22.02
N GLU A 35 -7.67 6.17 -21.16
CA GLU A 35 -6.67 5.12 -20.84
C GLU A 35 -7.33 3.90 -20.24
N ASP A 36 -6.95 2.73 -20.75
CA ASP A 36 -7.38 1.44 -20.22
C ASP A 36 -6.51 1.07 -19.01
N LEU A 37 -7.06 1.30 -17.81
CA LEU A 37 -6.37 1.00 -16.56
C LEU A 37 -6.13 -0.51 -16.39
N ALA A 38 -6.97 -1.37 -16.95
CA ALA A 38 -6.76 -2.81 -16.87
C ALA A 38 -5.52 -3.21 -17.68
N GLN A 39 -5.39 -2.70 -18.90
CA GLN A 39 -4.21 -2.96 -19.73
C GLN A 39 -2.93 -2.40 -19.09
N LEU A 40 -3.00 -1.22 -18.47
CA LEU A 40 -1.89 -0.65 -17.75
C LEU A 40 -1.45 -1.56 -16.59
N LEU A 41 -2.41 -2.07 -15.80
CA LEU A 41 -2.11 -2.98 -14.70
C LEU A 41 -1.59 -4.34 -15.17
N ASP A 42 -2.06 -4.85 -16.30
CA ASP A 42 -1.57 -6.11 -16.87
C ASP A 42 -0.12 -6.02 -17.37
N SER A 43 0.36 -4.81 -17.67
CA SER A 43 1.77 -4.58 -18.02
C SER A 43 2.72 -4.50 -16.82
N PHE A 44 2.18 -4.52 -15.61
CA PHE A 44 2.92 -4.31 -14.36
C PHE A 44 3.67 -5.54 -13.81
N PRO A 45 3.33 -6.81 -14.14
CA PRO A 45 4.09 -7.96 -13.66
C PRO A 45 5.56 -7.84 -14.07
N GLN A 46 6.44 -7.75 -13.10
CA GLN A 46 7.87 -7.78 -13.38
C GLN A 46 8.25 -9.16 -13.90
N ASP A 47 8.83 -9.19 -15.09
CA ASP A 47 9.36 -10.39 -15.68
C ASP A 47 10.68 -10.74 -14.98
N PHE A 48 10.67 -11.76 -14.15
CA PHE A 48 11.89 -12.24 -13.50
C PHE A 48 12.62 -13.18 -14.43
N SER A 49 13.76 -12.75 -14.95
CA SER A 49 14.64 -13.60 -15.74
C SER A 49 15.34 -14.63 -14.84
N GLY A 50 14.98 -15.90 -15.02
CA GLY A 50 15.80 -17.07 -14.69
C GLY A 50 16.26 -17.27 -13.24
N GLY A 51 15.78 -18.31 -12.59
CA GLY A 51 16.41 -18.91 -11.41
C GLY A 51 16.06 -18.26 -10.07
N VAL A 52 15.18 -17.27 -10.03
CA VAL A 52 14.65 -16.74 -8.78
C VAL A 52 13.52 -17.64 -8.30
N MET A 53 13.71 -18.30 -7.17
CA MET A 53 12.70 -19.18 -6.56
C MET A 53 11.59 -18.38 -5.88
N ASP A 54 11.85 -17.12 -5.53
CA ASP A 54 10.92 -16.25 -4.81
C ASP A 54 10.32 -15.21 -5.75
N LYS A 55 9.01 -15.04 -5.67
CA LYS A 55 8.28 -14.01 -6.39
C LYS A 55 8.51 -12.67 -5.69
N ALA A 56 9.07 -11.66 -6.38
CA ALA A 56 9.17 -10.34 -5.79
C ALA A 56 7.78 -9.76 -5.58
N GLU A 57 7.52 -9.29 -4.37
CA GLU A 57 6.29 -8.59 -4.06
C GLU A 57 6.35 -7.14 -4.56
N TYR A 58 5.18 -6.59 -4.90
CA TYR A 58 5.07 -5.17 -5.23
C TYR A 58 5.48 -4.33 -4.02
N ILE A 59 6.22 -3.24 -4.25
CA ILE A 59 6.48 -2.25 -3.21
C ILE A 59 5.16 -1.54 -2.91
N ASN A 60 4.52 -1.96 -1.83
CA ASN A 60 3.25 -1.42 -1.38
C ASN A 60 3.45 -0.19 -0.47
N PHE A 61 2.37 0.44 -0.01
CA PHE A 61 2.42 1.64 0.83
C PHE A 61 3.14 1.45 2.17
N CYS A 62 3.23 0.23 2.66
CA CYS A 62 3.89 -0.09 3.93
C CYS A 62 4.50 -1.50 3.84
N PRO A 63 5.61 -1.67 3.10
CA PRO A 63 6.21 -2.98 2.88
C PRO A 63 6.66 -3.60 4.21
N THR A 64 6.39 -4.88 4.37
CA THR A 64 6.72 -5.63 5.59
C THR A 64 7.67 -6.78 5.30
N SER A 65 8.42 -7.20 6.31
CA SER A 65 9.22 -8.42 6.20
C SER A 65 8.35 -9.67 6.02
N GLY A 66 7.11 -9.63 6.51
CA GLY A 66 6.12 -10.69 6.32
C GLY A 66 5.66 -10.86 4.87
N ASP A 67 5.76 -9.81 4.05
CA ASP A 67 5.47 -9.82 2.61
C ASP A 67 6.69 -10.22 1.76
N GLY A 68 7.81 -10.64 2.38
CA GLY A 68 9.05 -10.96 1.68
C GLY A 68 9.91 -9.75 1.31
N PHE A 69 9.60 -8.56 1.80
CA PHE A 69 10.40 -7.38 1.54
C PHE A 69 11.72 -7.41 2.34
N LEU A 70 12.85 -7.37 1.64
CA LEU A 70 14.19 -7.48 2.22
C LEU A 70 14.83 -6.12 2.57
N GLY A 71 14.16 -5.02 2.28
CA GLY A 71 14.62 -3.67 2.59
C GLY A 71 14.22 -3.21 4.00
N GLN A 72 14.36 -1.91 4.25
CA GLN A 72 13.87 -1.28 5.48
C GLN A 72 12.34 -1.41 5.53
N PRO A 73 11.74 -2.12 6.49
CA PRO A 73 10.31 -2.27 6.55
C PRO A 73 9.62 -0.93 6.85
N GLY A 74 8.45 -0.73 6.23
CA GLY A 74 7.62 0.45 6.48
C GLY A 74 6.93 0.45 7.85
N ILE A 75 6.87 -0.71 8.51
CA ILE A 75 6.30 -0.87 9.84
C ILE A 75 7.14 -1.83 10.67
N ILE A 76 7.44 -1.43 11.92
CA ILE A 76 8.15 -2.23 12.91
C ILE A 76 7.31 -2.26 14.18
N LEU A 77 6.88 -3.45 14.57
CA LEU A 77 5.99 -3.65 15.70
C LEU A 77 6.53 -4.74 16.64
N HIS A 78 6.31 -4.52 17.94
CA HIS A 78 6.62 -5.50 18.97
C HIS A 78 5.41 -5.66 19.92
N ASP A 79 5.25 -6.81 20.49
CA ASP A 79 4.28 -7.04 21.57
C ASP A 79 4.75 -6.41 22.89
N GLU A 80 3.97 -6.61 23.96
CA GLU A 80 4.28 -6.12 25.31
C GLU A 80 5.59 -6.70 25.87
N ASN A 81 6.03 -7.85 25.39
CA ASN A 81 7.27 -8.53 25.82
C ASN A 81 8.46 -8.19 24.94
N GLY A 82 8.29 -7.32 23.92
CA GLY A 82 9.33 -6.96 22.98
C GLY A 82 9.55 -7.98 21.85
N ILE A 83 8.61 -8.92 21.66
CA ILE A 83 8.68 -9.91 20.58
C ILE A 83 8.17 -9.27 19.30
N ASP A 84 8.90 -9.47 18.19
CA ASP A 84 8.52 -8.95 16.87
C ASP A 84 7.15 -9.46 16.43
N ILE A 85 6.30 -8.54 15.99
CA ILE A 85 5.06 -8.84 15.31
C ILE A 85 5.31 -8.71 13.82
N LEU A 86 5.11 -9.79 13.06
CA LEU A 86 5.17 -9.78 11.61
C LEU A 86 3.75 -9.64 11.04
N PRO A 87 3.33 -8.43 10.62
CA PRO A 87 1.97 -8.22 10.14
C PRO A 87 1.76 -8.86 8.77
N ASN A 88 0.55 -9.39 8.56
CA ASN A 88 0.08 -9.90 7.27
C ASN A 88 -1.25 -9.21 6.93
N PHE A 89 -1.15 -8.03 6.37
CA PHE A 89 -2.32 -7.22 6.03
C PHE A 89 -3.03 -7.74 4.78
N LYS A 90 -4.35 -7.80 4.84
CA LYS A 90 -5.23 -8.06 3.68
C LYS A 90 -6.05 -6.82 3.39
N PHE A 91 -6.16 -6.47 2.11
CA PHE A 91 -7.00 -5.38 1.66
C PHE A 91 -8.47 -5.65 2.00
N ILE A 92 -9.15 -4.64 2.55
CA ILE A 92 -10.57 -4.73 2.94
C ILE A 92 -11.42 -3.85 2.03
N ASP A 93 -11.12 -2.55 1.97
CA ASP A 93 -11.99 -1.59 1.29
C ASP A 93 -11.24 -0.31 0.92
N ALA A 94 -11.84 0.46 -0.01
CA ALA A 94 -11.40 1.79 -0.38
C ALA A 94 -12.60 2.75 -0.41
N LYS A 95 -12.50 3.86 0.33
CA LYS A 95 -13.58 4.84 0.49
C LYS A 95 -13.12 6.25 0.16
N LYS A 96 -14.07 7.09 -0.28
CA LYS A 96 -13.84 8.53 -0.45
C LYS A 96 -14.28 9.27 0.81
N GLU A 97 -13.31 9.73 1.62
CA GLU A 97 -13.54 10.49 2.86
C GLU A 97 -12.56 11.66 2.96
N GLY A 98 -12.83 12.75 2.22
CA GLY A 98 -11.89 13.88 2.11
C GLY A 98 -10.55 13.49 1.47
N GLY A 99 -10.59 12.59 0.50
CA GLY A 99 -9.53 11.89 -0.17
C GLY A 99 -9.92 10.43 -0.40
N MET A 100 -8.98 9.61 -0.87
CA MET A 100 -9.14 8.14 -0.89
C MET A 100 -8.54 7.56 0.38
N VAL A 101 -9.31 6.73 1.08
CA VAL A 101 -8.87 5.99 2.26
C VAL A 101 -8.90 4.51 1.93
N PHE A 102 -7.77 3.85 2.05
CA PHE A 102 -7.59 2.41 1.84
C PHE A 102 -7.43 1.74 3.20
N GLU A 103 -8.26 0.75 3.46
CA GLU A 103 -8.22 -0.04 4.69
C GLU A 103 -7.63 -1.42 4.41
N SER A 104 -6.64 -1.83 5.21
CA SER A 104 -6.14 -3.20 5.23
C SER A 104 -6.08 -3.71 6.68
N ARG A 105 -6.32 -5.01 6.88
CA ARG A 105 -6.37 -5.63 8.21
C ARG A 105 -5.49 -6.86 8.29
N ASP A 106 -4.93 -7.05 9.47
CA ASP A 106 -4.37 -8.30 9.95
C ASP A 106 -5.24 -8.81 11.10
N GLU A 107 -6.14 -9.74 10.77
CA GLU A 107 -7.09 -10.30 11.75
C GLU A 107 -6.37 -11.10 12.84
N TYR A 108 -5.27 -11.78 12.51
CA TYR A 108 -4.53 -12.60 13.47
C TYR A 108 -3.89 -11.74 14.57
N ASN A 109 -3.24 -10.67 14.20
CA ASN A 109 -2.60 -9.75 15.15
C ASN A 109 -3.57 -8.68 15.68
N GLY A 110 -4.78 -8.58 15.13
CA GLY A 110 -5.78 -7.59 15.52
C GLY A 110 -5.39 -6.17 15.12
N LEU A 111 -4.73 -6.01 13.98
CA LEU A 111 -4.25 -4.74 13.45
C LEU A 111 -5.12 -4.25 12.29
N SER A 112 -5.30 -2.95 12.20
CA SER A 112 -5.87 -2.28 11.03
C SER A 112 -4.98 -1.12 10.62
N ILE A 113 -4.68 -1.02 9.33
CA ILE A 113 -3.89 0.07 8.78
C ILE A 113 -4.73 0.81 7.73
N PHE A 114 -4.67 2.14 7.79
CA PHE A 114 -5.39 3.03 6.89
C PHE A 114 -4.40 3.93 6.18
N HIS A 115 -4.43 3.92 4.86
CA HIS A 115 -3.66 4.83 4.03
C HIS A 115 -4.61 5.83 3.38
N LYS A 116 -4.47 7.09 3.73
CA LYS A 116 -5.27 8.18 3.16
C LYS A 116 -4.43 8.98 2.18
N ILE A 117 -4.99 9.20 0.99
CA ILE A 117 -4.40 10.06 -0.04
C ILE A 117 -5.38 11.19 -0.33
N SER A 118 -4.93 12.42 -0.10
CA SER A 118 -5.69 13.63 -0.39
C SER A 118 -4.92 14.51 -1.37
N ILE A 119 -5.67 15.31 -2.15
CA ILE A 119 -5.14 16.18 -3.18
C ILE A 119 -5.28 17.63 -2.71
N HIS A 120 -4.20 18.39 -2.76
CA HIS A 120 -4.15 19.81 -2.45
C HIS A 120 -3.45 20.55 -3.60
N GLY A 121 -4.22 21.08 -4.55
CA GLY A 121 -3.68 21.61 -5.80
C GLY A 121 -2.99 20.51 -6.61
N GLU A 122 -1.70 20.64 -6.87
CA GLU A 122 -0.87 19.63 -7.55
C GLU A 122 -0.12 18.69 -6.60
N VAL A 123 -0.41 18.75 -5.27
CA VAL A 123 0.29 17.95 -4.28
C VAL A 123 -0.58 16.81 -3.80
N PHE A 124 -0.05 15.58 -3.84
CA PHE A 124 -0.62 14.42 -3.18
C PHE A 124 -0.09 14.33 -1.75
N LYS A 125 -0.97 14.32 -0.77
CA LYS A 125 -0.64 14.13 0.63
C LYS A 125 -1.00 12.71 1.06
N PHE A 126 0.00 11.98 1.53
CA PHE A 126 -0.15 10.63 2.07
C PHE A 126 -0.16 10.66 3.60
N GLN A 127 -1.04 9.87 4.19
CA GLN A 127 -1.12 9.67 5.64
C GLN A 127 -1.32 8.19 5.93
N THR A 128 -0.58 7.68 6.91
CA THR A 128 -0.75 6.32 7.42
C THR A 128 -1.27 6.38 8.86
N THR A 129 -2.27 5.58 9.17
CA THR A 129 -2.83 5.44 10.53
C THR A 129 -2.88 3.96 10.87
N LEU A 130 -2.29 3.59 11.99
CA LEU A 130 -2.33 2.23 12.54
C LEU A 130 -3.27 2.18 13.73
N GLN A 131 -4.10 1.15 13.79
CA GLN A 131 -4.94 0.82 14.93
C GLN A 131 -4.65 -0.61 15.38
N SER A 132 -4.62 -0.82 16.69
CA SER A 132 -4.43 -2.15 17.28
C SER A 132 -5.50 -2.43 18.32
N LYS A 133 -5.99 -3.67 18.36
CA LYS A 133 -6.91 -4.16 19.40
C LYS A 133 -6.19 -4.51 20.70
N LYS A 134 -4.87 -4.63 20.68
CA LYS A 134 -4.01 -4.98 21.82
C LYS A 134 -2.95 -3.92 22.02
N PRO A 135 -2.40 -3.76 23.22
CA PRO A 135 -1.20 -2.95 23.42
C PRO A 135 -0.05 -3.46 22.56
N ILE A 136 0.60 -2.55 21.86
CA ILE A 136 1.78 -2.82 21.01
C ILE A 136 2.79 -1.69 21.16
N ASN A 137 4.06 -2.01 20.92
CA ASN A 137 5.14 -1.03 20.77
C ASN A 137 5.40 -0.79 19.30
N VAL A 138 5.35 0.47 18.87
CA VAL A 138 5.62 0.87 17.47
C VAL A 138 7.06 1.37 17.39
N GLY A 139 7.95 0.58 16.78
CA GLY A 139 9.34 0.96 16.52
C GLY A 139 9.48 1.85 15.28
N GLY A 140 8.57 1.72 14.33
CA GLY A 140 8.54 2.54 13.12
C GLY A 140 7.22 2.41 12.37
N LEU A 141 6.77 3.50 11.76
CA LEU A 141 5.62 3.55 10.87
C LEU A 141 5.89 4.63 9.81
N SER A 142 6.00 4.22 8.56
CA SER A 142 6.19 5.13 7.43
C SER A 142 4.86 5.47 6.75
N ALA A 143 4.80 6.63 6.12
CA ALA A 143 3.87 6.91 5.03
C ALA A 143 4.54 6.56 3.70
N PRO A 144 3.77 6.23 2.64
CA PRO A 144 4.30 5.97 1.30
C PRO A 144 5.09 7.14 0.74
#